data_44ba7d739688ed2b691e3f98e0857ea7
#
_entry.id   44ba7d739688ed2b691e3f98e0857ea7
#
_cell.length_a   1.000
_cell.length_b   1.000
_cell.length_c   1.000
_cell.angle_alpha   90.00
_cell.angle_beta   90.00
_cell.angle_gamma   90.00
#
_symmetry.space_group_name_H-M   'P 1'
#
loop_
_entity.id
_entity.type
_entity.pdbx_description
1 polymer ?
#
loop_
_entity_poly.entity_id
_entity_poly.type
_entity_poly.pdbx_seq_one_letter_code
_entity_poly.pdbx_strand_id
1 'polypeptide(L)'
;MEENSSELRREHLRELLDAHRMKALQLELEDMNEFDIAEFLTELGEEDSKRMATVFRLLSKERGAEVFAELDAQEQEVIINSITDTELAAIIAVSYTHLTLPTIRLV
;
A
#
# COMPACT_ATOMS: atom_id res chain seq x y z
N MET A 1 14.52 4.36 20.16
CA MET A 1 15.03 5.25 19.12
C MET A 1 14.43 4.96 17.77
N GLU A 2 14.55 3.71 17.34
CA GLU A 2 13.98 3.35 16.06
C GLU A 2 12.46 3.53 16.03
N GLU A 3 11.82 3.23 17.14
CA GLU A 3 10.38 3.39 17.23
C GLU A 3 9.98 4.85 17.06
N ASN A 4 10.73 5.74 17.65
CA ASN A 4 10.46 7.17 17.53
C ASN A 4 10.59 7.64 16.09
N SER A 5 11.61 7.13 15.40
CA SER A 5 11.81 7.48 13.99
C SER A 5 10.63 7.02 13.14
N SER A 6 10.14 5.81 13.38
CA SER A 6 9.00 5.30 12.64
C SER A 6 7.74 6.11 12.91
N GLU A 7 7.52 6.48 14.17
CA GLU A 7 6.37 7.29 14.52
C GLU A 7 6.43 8.67 13.89
N LEU A 8 7.60 9.29 13.92
CA LEU A 8 7.77 10.60 13.31
C LEU A 8 7.53 10.55 11.82
N ARG A 9 8.00 9.48 11.19
CA ARG A 9 7.78 9.32 9.76
C ARG A 9 6.30 9.18 9.45
N ARG A 10 5.59 8.38 10.23
CA ARG A 10 4.14 8.20 10.02
C ARG A 10 3.40 9.50 10.23
N GLU A 11 3.79 10.29 11.23
CA GLU A 11 3.19 11.59 11.44
C GLU A 11 3.43 12.51 10.26
N HIS A 12 4.63 12.50 9.72
CA HIS A 12 4.96 13.30 8.54
C HIS A 12 4.09 12.89 7.36
N LEU A 13 3.92 11.59 7.15
CA LEU A 13 3.08 11.08 6.08
C LEU A 13 1.63 11.53 6.25
N ARG A 14 1.14 11.51 7.48
CA ARG A 14 -0.22 11.96 7.75
C ARG A 14 -0.37 13.45 7.46
N GLU A 15 0.64 14.23 7.79
CA GLU A 15 0.61 15.66 7.50
C GLU A 15 0.54 15.93 6.00
N LEU A 16 1.33 15.18 5.24
CA LEU A 16 1.31 15.32 3.79
C LEU A 16 -0.06 14.94 3.23
N LEU A 17 -0.65 13.89 3.78
CA LEU A 17 -1.97 13.45 3.35
C LEU A 17 -3.02 14.50 3.68
N ASP A 18 -3.00 15.02 4.88
CA ASP A 18 -3.97 16.03 5.30
C ASP A 18 -3.84 17.31 4.49
N ALA A 19 -2.63 17.64 4.09
CA ALA A 19 -2.38 18.84 3.29
C ALA A 19 -2.61 18.59 1.80
N HIS A 20 -3.00 17.39 1.42
CA HIS A 20 -3.24 17.00 0.03
C HIS A 20 -1.98 17.12 -0.82
N ARG A 21 -0.82 16.93 -0.21
CA ARG A 21 0.45 16.95 -0.93
C ARG A 21 0.77 15.55 -1.41
N MET A 22 -0.03 15.09 -2.35
CA MET A 22 0.03 13.69 -2.77
C MET A 22 1.34 13.33 -3.44
N LYS A 23 1.92 14.24 -4.22
CA LYS A 23 3.18 13.94 -4.88
C LYS A 23 4.30 13.78 -3.87
N ALA A 24 4.35 14.66 -2.88
CA ALA A 24 5.36 14.56 -1.83
C ALA A 24 5.16 13.28 -1.04
N LEU A 25 3.91 12.94 -0.76
CA LEU A 25 3.58 11.71 -0.06
C LEU A 25 4.04 10.49 -0.86
N GLN A 26 3.79 10.50 -2.16
CA GLN A 26 4.18 9.41 -3.03
C GLN A 26 5.70 9.21 -3.00
N LEU A 27 6.46 10.30 -3.05
CA LEU A 27 7.91 10.21 -3.01
C LEU A 27 8.40 9.61 -1.69
N GLU A 28 7.77 9.99 -0.59
CA GLU A 28 8.12 9.44 0.70
C GLU A 28 7.83 7.94 0.76
N LEU A 29 6.69 7.54 0.20
CA LEU A 29 6.32 6.14 0.20
C LEU A 29 7.29 5.30 -0.62
N GLU A 30 7.79 5.85 -1.72
CA GLU A 30 8.74 5.12 -2.55
C GLU A 30 10.05 4.85 -1.83
N ASP A 31 10.37 5.66 -0.84
CA ASP A 31 11.58 5.51 -0.07
C ASP A 31 11.41 4.53 1.10
N MET A 32 10.20 4.07 1.33
CA MET A 32 9.89 3.15 2.42
C MET A 32 9.83 1.71 1.91
N ASN A 33 10.08 0.76 2.82
CA ASN A 33 9.92 -0.64 2.44
C ASN A 33 8.44 -1.04 2.58
N GLU A 34 8.09 -2.19 2.02
CA GLU A 34 6.71 -2.63 1.96
C GLU A 34 6.11 -2.89 3.34
N PHE A 35 6.93 -3.29 4.30
CA PHE A 35 6.45 -3.53 5.66
C PHE A 35 6.02 -2.25 6.34
N ASP A 36 6.83 -1.21 6.19
CA ASP A 36 6.52 0.08 6.80
C ASP A 36 5.29 0.71 6.17
N ILE A 37 5.17 0.58 4.86
CA ILE A 37 4.01 1.10 4.15
C ILE A 37 2.75 0.36 4.60
N ALA A 38 2.83 -0.96 4.70
CA ALA A 38 1.69 -1.76 5.14
C ALA A 38 1.25 -1.37 6.54
N GLU A 39 2.20 -1.11 7.42
CA GLU A 39 1.90 -0.70 8.78
C GLU A 39 1.18 0.64 8.80
N PHE A 40 1.67 1.57 7.98
CA PHE A 40 1.02 2.88 7.87
C PHE A 40 -0.40 2.75 7.34
N LEU A 41 -0.58 1.90 6.33
CA LEU A 41 -1.91 1.68 5.76
C LEU A 41 -2.85 1.05 6.77
N THR A 42 -2.36 0.12 7.57
CA THR A 42 -3.18 -0.51 8.59
C THR A 42 -3.68 0.53 9.59
N GLU A 43 -2.81 1.45 10.00
CA GLU A 43 -3.23 2.52 10.90
C GLU A 43 -4.29 3.41 10.27
N LEU A 44 -4.09 3.76 9.00
CA LEU A 44 -5.07 4.58 8.31
C LEU A 44 -6.40 3.86 8.16
N GLY A 45 -6.35 2.58 7.88
CA GLY A 45 -7.56 1.79 7.69
C GLY A 45 -8.41 1.71 8.94
N GLU A 46 -7.77 1.75 10.10
CA GLU A 46 -8.50 1.72 11.35
C GLU A 46 -9.25 3.03 11.60
N GLU A 47 -8.72 4.12 11.08
CA GLU A 47 -9.33 5.43 11.27
C GLU A 47 -10.27 5.78 10.12
N ASP A 48 -9.83 5.54 8.90
CA ASP A 48 -10.59 5.95 7.72
C ASP A 48 -10.13 5.10 6.52
N SER A 49 -10.97 4.17 6.13
CA SER A 49 -10.65 3.27 5.03
C SER A 49 -10.45 4.02 3.71
N LYS A 50 -11.10 5.17 3.56
CA LYS A 50 -10.94 5.97 2.34
C LYS A 50 -9.52 6.52 2.23
N ARG A 51 -8.96 6.94 3.35
CA ARG A 51 -7.59 7.44 3.35
C ARG A 51 -6.61 6.32 3.02
N MET A 52 -6.86 5.15 3.57
CA MET A 52 -6.05 3.98 3.28
C MET A 52 -6.04 3.70 1.79
N ALA A 53 -7.20 3.69 1.15
CA ALA A 53 -7.30 3.44 -0.28
C ALA A 53 -6.60 4.53 -1.08
N THR A 54 -6.75 5.78 -0.66
CA THR A 54 -6.11 6.90 -1.34
C THR A 54 -4.59 6.74 -1.35
N VAL A 55 -4.02 6.41 -0.21
CA VAL A 55 -2.58 6.23 -0.10
C VAL A 55 -2.13 5.01 -0.93
N PHE A 56 -2.90 3.94 -0.86
CA PHE A 56 -2.58 2.74 -1.61
C PHE A 56 -2.51 3.04 -3.12
N ARG A 57 -3.39 3.88 -3.61
CA ARG A 57 -3.41 4.23 -5.03
C ARG A 57 -2.18 5.02 -5.48
N LEU A 58 -1.49 5.64 -4.56
CA LEU A 58 -0.28 6.39 -4.89
C LEU A 58 0.89 5.46 -5.20
N LEU A 59 0.81 4.21 -4.78
CA LEU A 59 1.88 3.26 -4.99
C LEU A 59 1.90 2.79 -6.44
N SER A 60 3.10 2.49 -6.94
CA SER A 60 3.22 1.87 -8.24
C SER A 60 2.58 0.48 -8.18
N LYS A 61 2.29 -0.09 -9.34
CA LYS A 61 1.66 -1.41 -9.39
C LYS A 61 2.49 -2.46 -8.67
N GLU A 62 3.80 -2.43 -8.90
CA GLU A 62 4.68 -3.40 -8.26
C GLU A 62 4.76 -3.20 -6.76
N ARG A 63 4.91 -1.96 -6.35
CA ARG A 63 4.97 -1.65 -4.93
C ARG A 63 3.64 -1.95 -4.26
N GLY A 64 2.56 -1.61 -4.94
CA GLY A 64 1.22 -1.90 -4.42
C GLY A 64 1.01 -3.39 -4.20
N ALA A 65 1.48 -4.21 -5.13
CA ALA A 65 1.35 -5.66 -4.99
C ALA A 65 2.15 -6.16 -3.79
N GLU A 66 3.35 -5.64 -3.61
CA GLU A 66 4.19 -6.04 -2.48
C GLU A 66 3.56 -5.67 -1.15
N VAL A 67 3.03 -4.44 -1.08
CA VAL A 67 2.40 -3.96 0.14
C VAL A 67 1.11 -4.74 0.41
N PHE A 68 0.34 -5.00 -0.62
CA PHE A 68 -0.90 -5.76 -0.50
C PHE A 68 -0.64 -7.13 0.11
N ALA A 69 0.44 -7.77 -0.30
CA ALA A 69 0.80 -9.08 0.22
C ALA A 69 1.14 -9.04 1.71
N GLU A 70 1.58 -7.88 2.20
CA GLU A 70 1.92 -7.72 3.61
C GLU A 70 0.73 -7.36 4.49
N LEU A 71 -0.38 -6.96 3.89
CA LEU A 71 -1.59 -6.64 4.64
C LEU A 71 -2.29 -7.92 5.04
N ASP A 72 -3.00 -7.87 6.19
CA ASP A 72 -3.77 -9.05 6.57
C ASP A 72 -5.08 -9.07 5.79
N ALA A 73 -5.83 -10.15 5.94
CA ALA A 73 -7.04 -10.38 5.14
C ALA A 73 -8.05 -9.26 5.27
N GLN A 74 -8.16 -8.69 6.45
CA GLN A 74 -9.14 -7.65 6.70
C GLN A 74 -8.80 -6.36 5.94
N GLU A 75 -7.54 -5.97 5.99
CA GLU A 75 -7.10 -4.79 5.24
C GLU A 75 -7.15 -5.03 3.75
N GLN A 76 -6.83 -6.23 3.32
CA GLN A 76 -6.91 -6.57 1.91
C GLN A 76 -8.34 -6.42 1.40
N GLU A 77 -9.30 -6.84 2.20
CA GLU A 77 -10.70 -6.71 1.82
C GLU A 77 -11.10 -5.24 1.70
N VAL A 78 -10.64 -4.42 2.62
CA VAL A 78 -10.92 -2.99 2.56
C VAL A 78 -10.38 -2.39 1.26
N ILE A 79 -9.16 -2.75 0.90
CA ILE A 79 -8.55 -2.25 -0.34
C ILE A 79 -9.36 -2.71 -1.55
N ILE A 80 -9.70 -3.99 -1.61
CA ILE A 80 -10.45 -4.54 -2.72
C ILE A 80 -11.79 -3.82 -2.90
N ASN A 81 -12.44 -3.51 -1.81
CA ASN A 81 -13.73 -2.84 -1.88
C ASN A 81 -13.61 -1.35 -2.20
N SER A 82 -12.42 -0.79 -2.07
CA SER A 82 -12.21 0.65 -2.23
C SER A 82 -11.60 1.05 -3.57
N ILE A 83 -11.00 0.12 -4.30
CA ILE A 83 -10.37 0.44 -5.57
C ILE A 83 -11.22 -0.09 -6.73
N THR A 84 -10.93 0.42 -7.91
CA THR A 84 -11.69 -0.01 -9.10
C THR A 84 -11.24 -1.40 -9.55
N ASP A 85 -12.11 -2.06 -10.32
CA ASP A 85 -11.79 -3.37 -10.85
C ASP A 85 -10.53 -3.35 -11.69
N THR A 86 -10.34 -2.28 -12.45
CA THR A 86 -9.15 -2.15 -13.30
C THR A 86 -7.89 -2.09 -12.46
N GLU A 87 -7.93 -1.31 -11.39
CA GLU A 87 -6.79 -1.19 -10.50
C GLU A 87 -6.50 -2.51 -9.81
N LEU A 88 -7.54 -3.19 -9.38
CA LEU A 88 -7.39 -4.48 -8.71
C LEU A 88 -6.80 -5.50 -9.67
N ALA A 89 -7.29 -5.53 -10.90
CA ALA A 89 -6.78 -6.47 -11.89
C ALA A 89 -5.30 -6.25 -12.15
N ALA A 90 -4.86 -4.98 -12.19
CA ALA A 90 -3.46 -4.67 -12.41
C ALA A 90 -2.59 -5.18 -11.26
N ILE A 91 -3.06 -5.03 -10.03
CA ILE A 91 -2.32 -5.49 -8.85
C ILE A 91 -2.22 -7.01 -8.85
N ILE A 92 -3.33 -7.67 -9.14
CA ILE A 92 -3.38 -9.12 -9.16
C ILE A 92 -2.47 -9.65 -10.25
N ALA A 93 -2.46 -9.00 -11.41
CA ALA A 93 -1.61 -9.42 -12.52
C ALA A 93 -0.13 -9.37 -12.14
N VAL A 94 0.28 -8.30 -11.48
CA VAL A 94 1.68 -8.18 -11.05
C VAL A 94 2.01 -9.25 -10.01
N SER A 95 1.16 -9.42 -9.01
CA SER A 95 1.38 -10.42 -7.97
C SER A 95 1.43 -11.81 -8.54
N TYR A 96 0.49 -12.10 -9.42
CA TYR A 96 0.38 -13.42 -10.02
C TYR A 96 1.62 -13.77 -10.83
N THR A 97 2.03 -12.83 -11.67
CA THR A 97 3.22 -13.02 -12.48
C THR A 97 4.45 -13.24 -11.62
N HIS A 98 4.57 -12.47 -10.57
CA HIS A 98 5.71 -12.53 -9.69
C HIS A 98 5.77 -13.82 -8.90
N LEU A 99 4.62 -14.29 -8.43
CA LEU A 99 4.56 -15.44 -7.54
C LEU A 99 4.46 -16.77 -8.28
N THR A 100 3.79 -16.79 -9.42
CA THR A 100 3.44 -18.04 -10.06
C THR A 100 4.18 -18.31 -11.35
N LEU A 101 5.12 -17.49 -11.67
CA LEU A 101 5.85 -17.65 -12.92
C LEU A 101 6.33 -19.08 -13.15
N PRO A 102 7.03 -19.71 -12.20
CA PRO A 102 7.47 -21.08 -12.40
C PRO A 102 6.33 -22.07 -12.54
N THR A 103 5.26 -21.82 -11.80
CA THR A 103 4.11 -22.71 -11.81
C THR A 103 3.38 -22.66 -13.12
N ILE A 104 3.24 -21.47 -13.68
CA ILE A 104 2.54 -21.29 -14.94
C ILE A 104 3.19 -22.10 -16.06
N ARG A 105 4.50 -22.15 -16.04
CA ARG A 105 5.22 -22.86 -17.09
C ARG A 105 5.00 -24.34 -17.08
N LEU A 106 4.57 -24.86 -15.95
CA LEU A 106 4.29 -26.28 -15.84
C LEU A 106 2.95 -26.65 -16.44
N VAL A 107 2.09 -25.69 -16.56
CA VAL A 107 0.78 -25.89 -17.14
C VAL A 107 0.83 -25.73 -18.64
#